data_335e656984e2a424deaa283659981fa5
#
_entry.id   335e656984e2a424deaa283659981fa5
#
_cell.length_a   1.000
_cell.length_b   1.000
_cell.length_c   1.000
_cell.angle_alpha   90.00
_cell.angle_beta   90.00
_cell.angle_gamma   90.00
#
_symmetry.space_group_name_H-M   'P 1'
#
loop_
_entity.id
_entity.type
_entity.pdbx_description
1 polymer ?
#
loop_
_entity_poly.entity_id
_entity_poly.type
_entity_poly.pdbx_seq_one_letter_code
_entity_poly.pdbx_strand_id
1 'polypeptide(L)'
;MRQHLVLAGDVGGTRSRLVAASVGGGLLAQAEGPGANLRSSGPAAFDTLAATIAEVLEQARHALRTADAGADDDTSDGPAGPLADDPAAEVAAVALGISGAGPARAAEVRAAVGERLVPLGIPAERLLVTDDLHTAFLSGGVGDDGLLVLAGTGAVAVRFRDREAIARRDGMGWLLGDVGSAVWLGRRTLEAVAADLDARGPRTLLTEEVGAALGLDLREGLRPLSPTGDPRQDLIRALDEHLPAGAPAALGRFAPLPARVREDPVARGILAAVIEHVLDTVQALDPEAVLPVVLAGSVLTGPGPIHDEVTASLQDRRRSVSPAPDGLPGALLLARELAGRIAG
;
A
#
# COMPACT_ATOMS: atom_id res chain seq x y z
N MET A 1 28.59 7.27 -22.09
CA MET A 1 28.33 5.90 -21.50
C MET A 1 26.84 5.66 -21.54
N ARG A 2 26.36 4.51 -22.06
CA ARG A 2 24.93 4.17 -22.00
C ARG A 2 24.47 4.13 -20.55
N GLN A 3 23.49 4.93 -20.20
CA GLN A 3 22.88 4.88 -18.87
C GLN A 3 21.75 3.85 -18.89
N HIS A 4 21.91 2.77 -18.14
CA HIS A 4 20.87 1.75 -17.99
C HIS A 4 19.89 2.16 -16.89
N LEU A 5 18.60 2.07 -17.21
CA LEU A 5 17.49 2.34 -16.29
C LEU A 5 17.04 1.07 -15.58
N VAL A 6 16.67 1.19 -14.33
CA VAL A 6 15.83 0.23 -13.63
C VAL A 6 14.48 0.86 -13.28
N LEU A 7 13.44 0.06 -13.30
CA LEU A 7 12.08 0.46 -12.99
C LEU A 7 11.56 -0.36 -11.81
N ALA A 8 11.01 0.31 -10.82
CA ALA A 8 10.43 -0.34 -9.64
C ALA A 8 9.00 0.13 -9.43
N GLY A 9 8.13 -0.78 -8.97
CA GLY A 9 6.74 -0.47 -8.71
C GLY A 9 6.20 -1.14 -7.45
N ASP A 10 5.44 -0.37 -6.68
CA ASP A 10 4.57 -0.81 -5.59
C ASP A 10 3.12 -0.67 -6.06
N VAL A 11 2.46 -1.80 -6.33
CA VAL A 11 1.18 -1.87 -7.03
C VAL A 11 0.13 -2.50 -6.12
N GLY A 12 -0.54 -1.64 -5.36
CA GLY A 12 -1.63 -2.04 -4.48
C GLY A 12 -2.97 -2.22 -5.20
N GLY A 13 -3.99 -2.56 -4.43
CA GLY A 13 -5.35 -2.72 -4.97
C GLY A 13 -6.04 -1.41 -5.37
N THR A 14 -5.65 -0.29 -4.80
CA THR A 14 -6.27 1.02 -5.00
C THR A 14 -5.36 2.07 -5.64
N ARG A 15 -4.04 1.87 -5.55
CA ARG A 15 -3.02 2.81 -6.01
C ARG A 15 -1.78 2.06 -6.44
N SER A 16 -1.12 2.55 -7.49
CA SER A 16 0.22 2.14 -7.89
C SER A 16 1.19 3.32 -7.77
N ARG A 17 2.43 3.02 -7.39
CA ARG A 17 3.55 3.97 -7.38
C ARG A 17 4.70 3.35 -8.15
N LEU A 18 5.27 4.11 -9.06
CA LEU A 18 6.36 3.69 -9.94
C LEU A 18 7.50 4.68 -9.88
N VAL A 19 8.72 4.15 -9.91
CA VAL A 19 9.93 4.97 -10.00
C VAL A 19 10.86 4.41 -11.07
N ALA A 20 11.53 5.30 -11.78
CA ALA A 20 12.67 4.99 -12.63
C ALA A 20 13.94 5.56 -11.99
N ALA A 21 15.01 4.77 -12.01
CA ALA A 21 16.31 5.13 -11.46
C ALA A 21 17.42 4.66 -12.39
N SER A 22 18.62 5.23 -12.31
CA SER A 22 19.80 4.64 -12.92
C SER A 22 20.21 3.39 -12.14
N VAL A 23 20.80 2.41 -12.81
CA VAL A 23 21.23 1.13 -12.19
C VAL A 23 22.12 1.37 -10.97
N GLY A 24 23.08 2.26 -11.04
CA GLY A 24 24.00 2.59 -9.96
C GLY A 24 23.77 3.95 -9.31
N GLY A 25 22.66 4.65 -9.60
CA GLY A 25 22.48 6.04 -9.20
C GLY A 25 21.12 6.37 -8.58
N GLY A 26 20.80 7.66 -8.59
CA GLY A 26 19.58 8.21 -7.99
C GLY A 26 18.30 7.99 -8.78
N LEU A 27 17.18 8.40 -8.20
CA LEU A 27 15.88 8.46 -8.85
C LEU A 27 15.90 9.50 -9.96
N LEU A 28 15.28 9.19 -11.09
CA LEU A 28 15.17 10.04 -12.28
C LEU A 28 13.72 10.52 -12.50
N ALA A 29 12.76 9.65 -12.22
CA ALA A 29 11.34 9.97 -12.40
C ALA A 29 10.48 9.14 -11.44
N GLN A 30 9.27 9.63 -11.18
CA GLN A 30 8.24 8.91 -10.44
C GLN A 30 6.85 9.23 -11.01
N ALA A 31 5.97 8.24 -10.97
CA ALA A 31 4.57 8.41 -11.32
C ALA A 31 3.66 7.63 -10.37
N GLU A 32 2.43 8.10 -10.24
CA GLU A 32 1.38 7.42 -9.50
C GLU A 32 0.20 7.13 -10.42
N GLY A 33 -0.44 5.98 -10.18
CA GLY A 33 -1.59 5.55 -10.96
C GLY A 33 -2.61 4.78 -10.14
N PRO A 34 -3.72 4.39 -10.73
CA PRO A 34 -4.69 3.49 -10.12
C PRO A 34 -4.05 2.16 -9.73
N GLY A 35 -4.64 1.47 -8.75
CA GLY A 35 -4.21 0.13 -8.39
C GLY A 35 -4.49 -0.90 -9.47
N ALA A 36 -3.70 -1.97 -9.50
CA ALA A 36 -3.84 -3.05 -10.47
C ALA A 36 -3.88 -4.42 -9.77
N ASN A 37 -4.98 -4.71 -9.08
CA ASN A 37 -5.23 -6.02 -8.50
C ASN A 37 -6.22 -6.79 -9.38
N LEU A 38 -5.84 -7.99 -9.83
CA LEU A 38 -6.69 -8.85 -10.69
C LEU A 38 -8.06 -9.16 -10.09
N ARG A 39 -8.16 -9.28 -8.75
CA ARG A 39 -9.43 -9.61 -8.08
C ARG A 39 -10.40 -8.43 -8.08
N SER A 40 -9.91 -7.22 -7.87
CA SER A 40 -10.76 -6.03 -7.73
C SER A 40 -10.94 -5.25 -9.02
N SER A 41 -9.98 -5.31 -9.95
CA SER A 41 -9.92 -4.42 -11.11
C SER A 41 -9.90 -5.17 -12.46
N GLY A 42 -9.76 -6.49 -12.44
CA GLY A 42 -9.70 -7.31 -13.65
C GLY A 42 -8.46 -7.05 -14.53
N PRO A 43 -8.37 -7.71 -15.72
CA PRO A 43 -7.19 -7.61 -16.59
C PRO A 43 -6.92 -6.22 -17.14
N ALA A 44 -7.95 -5.37 -17.31
CA ALA A 44 -7.81 -4.00 -17.81
C ALA A 44 -6.97 -3.09 -16.89
N ALA A 45 -6.83 -3.43 -15.61
CA ALA A 45 -5.97 -2.71 -14.69
C ALA A 45 -4.49 -2.75 -15.11
N PHE A 46 -4.06 -3.81 -15.81
CA PHE A 46 -2.69 -3.89 -16.31
C PHE A 46 -2.44 -3.01 -17.54
N ASP A 47 -3.48 -2.64 -18.29
CA ASP A 47 -3.36 -1.65 -19.37
C ASP A 47 -3.06 -0.27 -18.77
N THR A 48 -3.75 0.09 -17.69
CA THR A 48 -3.48 1.32 -16.94
C THR A 48 -2.10 1.31 -16.29
N LEU A 49 -1.68 0.18 -15.70
CA LEU A 49 -0.34 0.02 -15.16
C LEU A 49 0.74 0.22 -16.22
N ALA A 50 0.56 -0.37 -17.41
CA ALA A 50 1.48 -0.19 -18.53
C ALA A 50 1.56 1.26 -19.02
N ALA A 51 0.44 1.97 -19.03
CA ALA A 51 0.41 3.41 -19.34
C ALA A 51 1.21 4.24 -18.32
N THR A 52 1.04 3.95 -17.03
CA THR A 52 1.82 4.62 -15.96
C THR A 52 3.32 4.28 -16.06
N ILE A 53 3.66 3.03 -16.46
CA ILE A 53 5.05 2.62 -16.74
C ILE A 53 5.61 3.42 -17.93
N ALA A 54 4.85 3.56 -19.01
CA ALA A 54 5.28 4.35 -20.17
C ALA A 54 5.55 5.82 -19.80
N GLU A 55 4.66 6.41 -19.00
CA GLU A 55 4.81 7.77 -18.50
C GLU A 55 6.11 7.95 -17.69
N VAL A 56 6.37 7.10 -16.72
CA VAL A 56 7.58 7.22 -15.88
C VAL A 56 8.86 6.99 -16.67
N LEU A 57 8.83 6.12 -17.70
CA LEU A 57 9.95 5.92 -18.61
C LEU A 57 10.22 7.15 -19.48
N GLU A 58 9.18 7.79 -20.00
CA GLU A 58 9.31 9.01 -20.79
C GLU A 58 9.92 10.15 -19.96
N GLN A 59 9.42 10.35 -18.73
CA GLN A 59 9.97 11.33 -17.80
C GLN A 59 11.45 11.05 -17.48
N ALA A 60 11.82 9.78 -17.24
CA ALA A 60 13.20 9.41 -16.95
C ALA A 60 14.13 9.62 -18.13
N ARG A 61 13.70 9.27 -19.34
CA ARG A 61 14.45 9.53 -20.58
C ARG A 61 14.62 11.03 -20.83
N HIS A 62 13.60 11.83 -20.57
CA HIS A 62 13.70 13.28 -20.65
C HIS A 62 14.72 13.83 -19.65
N ALA A 63 14.69 13.38 -18.39
CA ALA A 63 15.65 13.81 -17.38
C ALA A 63 17.10 13.47 -17.75
N LEU A 64 17.35 12.32 -18.38
CA LEU A 64 18.68 11.93 -18.86
C LEU A 64 19.17 12.84 -19.99
N ARG A 65 18.31 13.13 -21.00
CA ARG A 65 18.67 14.02 -22.11
C ARG A 65 19.00 15.43 -21.65
N THR A 66 18.25 15.97 -20.68
CA THR A 66 18.51 17.32 -20.14
C THR A 66 19.79 17.37 -19.32
N ALA A 67 20.16 16.29 -18.63
CA ALA A 67 21.41 16.19 -17.91
C ALA A 67 22.63 16.12 -18.85
N ASP A 68 22.52 15.39 -19.97
CA ASP A 68 23.58 15.30 -20.98
C ASP A 68 23.73 16.61 -21.77
N ALA A 69 22.62 17.30 -22.10
CA ALA A 69 22.64 18.60 -22.80
C ALA A 69 23.25 19.73 -21.96
N GLY A 70 23.21 19.64 -20.63
CA GLY A 70 23.89 20.60 -19.74
C GLY A 70 25.39 20.39 -19.58
N ALA A 71 25.94 19.28 -20.11
CA ALA A 71 27.36 18.97 -20.07
C ALA A 71 28.12 19.38 -21.34
N ASP A 72 27.42 19.59 -22.46
CA ASP A 72 27.99 20.03 -23.76
C ASP A 72 27.35 21.37 -24.16
N ASP A 73 28.02 22.47 -23.88
CA ASP A 73 27.72 23.78 -24.42
C ASP A 73 28.34 23.84 -25.82
N ASP A 74 27.69 23.29 -26.84
CA ASP A 74 27.69 23.79 -28.23
C ASP A 74 26.83 22.94 -29.19
N THR A 75 25.84 23.64 -29.82
CA THR A 75 25.23 23.41 -31.13
C THR A 75 24.77 22.02 -31.58
N SER A 76 23.43 21.80 -31.58
CA SER A 76 22.67 21.46 -32.80
C SER A 76 21.16 21.35 -32.55
N ASP A 77 20.45 22.32 -33.16
CA ASP A 77 18.98 22.34 -33.23
C ASP A 77 18.55 21.36 -34.35
N GLY A 78 18.20 20.14 -33.99
CA GLY A 78 17.63 19.12 -34.86
C GLY A 78 16.34 18.57 -34.30
N PRO A 79 15.29 18.32 -35.13
CA PRO A 79 14.02 17.76 -34.61
C PRO A 79 14.20 16.39 -34.01
N ALA A 80 13.66 16.20 -32.81
CA ALA A 80 13.67 14.93 -32.09
C ALA A 80 13.02 13.81 -32.94
N GLY A 81 13.80 12.79 -33.26
CA GLY A 81 13.30 11.56 -33.91
C GLY A 81 12.36 10.74 -33.00
N PRO A 82 11.68 9.72 -33.54
CA PRO A 82 10.75 8.90 -32.76
C PRO A 82 11.42 8.20 -31.56
N LEU A 83 10.75 8.24 -30.41
CA LEU A 83 11.20 7.84 -29.08
C LEU A 83 11.68 6.38 -28.93
N ALA A 84 11.47 5.52 -29.96
CA ALA A 84 11.79 4.10 -29.93
C ALA A 84 13.29 3.76 -30.11
N ASP A 85 14.09 4.69 -30.65
CA ASP A 85 15.47 4.43 -31.09
C ASP A 85 16.55 5.20 -30.29
N ASP A 86 16.23 5.74 -29.11
CA ASP A 86 17.25 6.36 -28.27
C ASP A 86 18.03 5.30 -27.47
N PRO A 87 19.25 4.90 -27.91
CA PRO A 87 20.03 3.88 -27.24
C PRO A 87 20.58 4.33 -25.87
N ALA A 88 20.34 5.60 -25.49
CA ALA A 88 20.90 6.17 -24.27
C ALA A 88 20.17 5.74 -22.98
N ALA A 89 18.96 5.19 -23.07
CA ALA A 89 18.15 4.86 -21.90
C ALA A 89 17.46 3.48 -22.03
N GLU A 90 18.28 2.44 -22.15
CA GLU A 90 17.77 1.06 -22.15
C GLU A 90 17.31 0.63 -20.77
N VAL A 91 16.09 0.03 -20.66
CA VAL A 91 15.60 -0.54 -19.42
C VAL A 91 16.31 -1.87 -19.15
N ALA A 92 17.19 -1.90 -18.18
CA ALA A 92 17.93 -3.08 -17.78
C ALA A 92 17.08 -4.10 -17.01
N ALA A 93 16.20 -3.61 -16.14
CA ALA A 93 15.29 -4.46 -15.37
C ALA A 93 14.07 -3.70 -14.87
N VAL A 94 12.97 -4.44 -14.66
CA VAL A 94 11.72 -4.00 -14.02
C VAL A 94 11.41 -4.95 -12.89
N ALA A 95 11.12 -4.42 -11.69
CA ALA A 95 10.60 -5.21 -10.58
C ALA A 95 9.32 -4.57 -10.02
N LEU A 96 8.26 -5.37 -9.95
CA LEU A 96 6.94 -4.95 -9.49
C LEU A 96 6.48 -5.81 -8.32
N GLY A 97 6.21 -5.18 -7.17
CA GLY A 97 5.43 -5.76 -6.08
C GLY A 97 3.96 -5.53 -6.35
N ILE A 98 3.21 -6.58 -6.65
CA ILE A 98 1.81 -6.46 -7.05
C ILE A 98 0.91 -7.19 -6.05
N SER A 99 -0.06 -6.46 -5.49
CA SER A 99 -1.04 -7.02 -4.56
C SER A 99 -1.82 -8.17 -5.20
N GLY A 100 -1.77 -9.34 -4.56
CA GLY A 100 -2.38 -10.56 -5.05
C GLY A 100 -1.53 -11.36 -6.05
N ALA A 101 -0.30 -10.95 -6.35
CA ALA A 101 0.67 -11.73 -7.12
C ALA A 101 1.48 -12.70 -6.25
N GLY A 102 0.84 -13.29 -5.22
CA GLY A 102 1.46 -14.34 -4.41
C GLY A 102 1.79 -15.60 -5.23
N PRO A 103 2.50 -16.59 -4.63
CA PRO A 103 3.07 -17.75 -5.37
C PRO A 103 2.09 -18.47 -6.30
N ALA A 104 0.81 -18.57 -5.92
CA ALA A 104 -0.20 -19.24 -6.73
C ALA A 104 -0.55 -18.51 -8.04
N ARG A 105 -0.28 -17.22 -8.14
CA ARG A 105 -0.68 -16.38 -9.29
C ARG A 105 0.46 -15.58 -9.91
N ALA A 106 1.65 -15.64 -9.33
CA ALA A 106 2.81 -14.85 -9.78
C ALA A 106 3.12 -15.07 -11.28
N ALA A 107 3.04 -16.30 -11.76
CA ALA A 107 3.28 -16.61 -13.17
C ALA A 107 2.21 -16.01 -14.09
N GLU A 108 0.92 -16.10 -13.72
CA GLU A 108 -0.21 -15.51 -14.46
C GLU A 108 -0.08 -13.99 -14.54
N VAL A 109 0.17 -13.35 -13.40
CA VAL A 109 0.33 -11.88 -13.33
C VAL A 109 1.55 -11.43 -14.12
N ARG A 110 2.69 -12.15 -13.99
CA ARG A 110 3.91 -11.84 -14.75
C ARG A 110 3.68 -11.94 -16.26
N ALA A 111 2.98 -12.96 -16.73
CA ALA A 111 2.67 -13.10 -18.15
C ALA A 111 1.79 -11.95 -18.65
N ALA A 112 0.70 -11.65 -17.93
CA ALA A 112 -0.24 -10.59 -18.29
C ALA A 112 0.40 -9.19 -18.29
N VAL A 113 1.28 -8.90 -17.36
CA VAL A 113 2.05 -7.64 -17.33
C VAL A 113 3.10 -7.65 -18.44
N GLY A 114 3.83 -8.76 -18.61
CA GLY A 114 4.89 -8.90 -19.62
C GLY A 114 4.41 -8.63 -21.04
N GLU A 115 3.25 -9.17 -21.42
CA GLU A 115 2.63 -8.90 -22.73
C GLU A 115 2.44 -7.42 -23.01
N ARG A 116 2.13 -6.63 -21.99
CA ARG A 116 1.91 -5.17 -22.09
C ARG A 116 3.20 -4.35 -22.09
N LEU A 117 4.30 -4.93 -21.60
CA LEU A 117 5.59 -4.26 -21.56
C LEU A 117 6.44 -4.47 -22.84
N VAL A 118 6.15 -5.52 -23.61
CA VAL A 118 6.81 -5.77 -24.90
C VAL A 118 6.75 -4.56 -25.85
N PRO A 119 5.59 -3.89 -26.05
CA PRO A 119 5.52 -2.69 -26.89
C PRO A 119 6.35 -1.50 -26.38
N LEU A 120 6.71 -1.51 -25.09
CA LEU A 120 7.57 -0.49 -24.48
C LEU A 120 9.08 -0.83 -24.60
N GLY A 121 9.42 -1.91 -25.31
CA GLY A 121 10.80 -2.40 -25.48
C GLY A 121 11.34 -3.14 -24.26
N ILE A 122 10.47 -3.64 -23.37
CA ILE A 122 10.85 -4.37 -22.16
C ILE A 122 10.52 -5.86 -22.37
N PRO A 123 11.50 -6.71 -22.64
CA PRO A 123 11.28 -8.14 -22.83
C PRO A 123 11.03 -8.84 -21.47
N ALA A 124 10.35 -9.99 -21.53
CA ALA A 124 9.89 -10.70 -20.33
C ALA A 124 11.01 -11.17 -19.37
N GLU A 125 12.21 -11.41 -19.87
CA GLU A 125 13.39 -11.75 -19.05
C GLU A 125 13.86 -10.61 -18.16
N ARG A 126 13.52 -9.37 -18.48
CA ARG A 126 13.84 -8.18 -17.69
C ARG A 126 12.75 -7.84 -16.68
N LEU A 127 11.67 -8.63 -16.59
CA LEU A 127 10.55 -8.41 -15.71
C LEU A 127 10.56 -9.40 -14.53
N LEU A 128 10.61 -8.88 -13.32
CA LEU A 128 10.31 -9.57 -12.07
C LEU A 128 8.97 -9.09 -11.54
N VAL A 129 8.05 -10.01 -11.28
CA VAL A 129 6.81 -9.75 -10.54
C VAL A 129 6.82 -10.58 -9.27
N THR A 130 6.55 -9.93 -8.15
CA THR A 130 6.44 -10.57 -6.84
C THR A 130 5.22 -10.03 -6.08
N ASP A 131 4.92 -10.61 -4.91
CA ASP A 131 3.91 -10.11 -3.99
C ASP A 131 4.32 -8.73 -3.42
N ASP A 132 3.37 -7.83 -3.22
CA ASP A 132 3.57 -6.54 -2.57
C ASP A 132 4.07 -6.68 -1.12
N LEU A 133 3.77 -7.79 -0.45
CA LEU A 133 4.31 -8.10 0.87
C LEU A 133 5.83 -8.34 0.85
N HIS A 134 6.35 -8.96 -0.19
CA HIS A 134 7.79 -9.19 -0.34
C HIS A 134 8.54 -7.85 -0.51
N THR A 135 8.04 -6.98 -1.39
CA THR A 135 8.64 -5.65 -1.57
C THR A 135 8.53 -4.78 -0.33
N ALA A 136 7.40 -4.83 0.39
CA ALA A 136 7.23 -4.13 1.66
C ALA A 136 8.22 -4.64 2.73
N PHE A 137 8.43 -5.95 2.85
CA PHE A 137 9.43 -6.51 3.76
C PHE A 137 10.84 -6.02 3.45
N LEU A 138 11.26 -6.11 2.20
CA LEU A 138 12.59 -5.65 1.75
C LEU A 138 12.77 -4.14 1.94
N SER A 139 11.68 -3.34 1.85
CA SER A 139 11.71 -1.89 2.08
C SER A 139 12.10 -1.54 3.51
N GLY A 140 11.86 -2.43 4.47
CA GLY A 140 12.28 -2.24 5.85
C GLY A 140 13.79 -2.31 6.08
N GLY A 141 14.58 -2.84 5.14
CA GLY A 141 16.04 -2.90 5.21
C GLY A 141 16.59 -3.73 6.38
N VAL A 142 15.82 -4.70 6.89
CA VAL A 142 16.17 -5.50 8.08
C VAL A 142 16.98 -6.77 7.77
N GLY A 143 17.34 -6.98 6.50
CA GLY A 143 18.04 -8.18 6.03
C GLY A 143 17.09 -9.20 5.40
N ASP A 144 17.48 -10.48 5.42
CA ASP A 144 16.77 -11.55 4.72
C ASP A 144 15.77 -12.29 5.63
N ASP A 145 15.93 -12.15 6.95
CA ASP A 145 15.07 -12.76 7.98
C ASP A 145 14.37 -11.72 8.81
N GLY A 146 13.06 -11.89 9.04
CA GLY A 146 12.28 -10.95 9.84
C GLY A 146 10.78 -11.16 9.77
N LEU A 147 10.05 -10.25 10.37
CA LEU A 147 8.61 -10.19 10.32
C LEU A 147 8.17 -8.95 9.55
N LEU A 148 7.20 -9.10 8.65
CA LEU A 148 6.40 -8.00 8.14
C LEU A 148 5.06 -8.00 8.84
N VAL A 149 4.64 -6.84 9.36
CA VAL A 149 3.27 -6.60 9.81
C VAL A 149 2.72 -5.44 8.98
N LEU A 150 1.73 -5.73 8.18
CA LEU A 150 1.10 -4.76 7.29
C LEU A 150 -0.34 -4.52 7.77
N ALA A 151 -0.71 -3.24 7.96
CA ALA A 151 -2.07 -2.80 8.14
C ALA A 151 -2.32 -1.51 7.32
N GLY A 152 -3.04 -1.68 6.23
CA GLY A 152 -3.52 -0.65 5.32
C GLY A 152 -5.02 -0.83 5.10
N THR A 153 -5.48 -0.95 3.86
CA THR A 153 -6.86 -1.31 3.53
C THR A 153 -7.20 -2.71 4.08
N GLY A 154 -6.29 -3.69 3.94
CA GLY A 154 -6.31 -4.99 4.61
C GLY A 154 -5.22 -5.07 5.68
N ALA A 155 -5.12 -6.23 6.37
CA ALA A 155 -4.07 -6.48 7.35
C ALA A 155 -3.55 -7.92 7.25
N VAL A 156 -2.23 -8.09 7.43
CA VAL A 156 -1.57 -9.39 7.38
C VAL A 156 -0.21 -9.31 8.09
N ALA A 157 0.22 -10.41 8.68
CA ALA A 157 1.60 -10.55 9.14
C ALA A 157 2.26 -11.77 8.49
N VAL A 158 3.54 -11.63 8.13
CA VAL A 158 4.33 -12.65 7.44
C VAL A 158 5.69 -12.79 8.11
N ARG A 159 6.13 -14.03 8.31
CA ARG A 159 7.50 -14.35 8.70
C ARG A 159 8.30 -14.70 7.45
N PHE A 160 9.41 -14.02 7.27
CA PHE A 160 10.38 -14.27 6.21
C PHE A 160 11.62 -14.96 6.77
N ARG A 161 12.19 -15.88 5.97
CA ARG A 161 13.51 -16.51 6.14
C ARG A 161 14.16 -16.61 4.77
N ASP A 162 15.41 -16.17 4.65
CA ASP A 162 16.12 -16.11 3.35
C ASP A 162 15.28 -15.40 2.27
N ARG A 163 14.53 -14.33 2.67
CA ARG A 163 13.56 -13.58 1.86
C ARG A 163 12.32 -14.36 1.41
N GLU A 164 12.16 -15.61 1.84
CA GLU A 164 11.01 -16.43 1.52
C GLU A 164 9.94 -16.36 2.63
N ALA A 165 8.67 -16.21 2.24
CA ALA A 165 7.55 -16.19 3.18
C ALA A 165 7.29 -17.62 3.70
N ILE A 166 7.65 -17.90 4.96
CA ILE A 166 7.56 -19.24 5.56
C ILE A 166 6.36 -19.43 6.49
N ALA A 167 5.78 -18.36 7.01
CA ALA A 167 4.57 -18.40 7.83
C ALA A 167 3.77 -17.11 7.65
N ARG A 168 2.45 -17.22 7.78
CA ARG A 168 1.52 -16.11 7.63
C ARG A 168 0.44 -16.17 8.70
N ARG A 169 0.03 -15.00 9.20
CA ARG A 169 -1.14 -14.82 10.07
C ARG A 169 -2.01 -13.70 9.53
N ASP A 170 -3.32 -13.88 9.67
CA ASP A 170 -4.35 -12.99 9.13
C ASP A 170 -4.27 -12.86 7.59
N GLY A 171 -4.77 -11.79 7.01
CA GLY A 171 -4.91 -11.64 5.55
C GLY A 171 -6.03 -12.52 4.98
N MET A 172 -7.07 -12.78 5.78
CA MET A 172 -8.24 -13.59 5.42
C MET A 172 -9.33 -12.76 4.73
N GLY A 173 -9.07 -11.47 4.51
CA GLY A 173 -10.02 -10.53 3.96
C GLY A 173 -10.94 -9.91 5.01
N TRP A 174 -11.56 -8.79 4.64
CA TRP A 174 -12.34 -7.92 5.53
C TRP A 174 -13.50 -8.62 6.27
N LEU A 175 -13.99 -9.74 5.73
CA LEU A 175 -15.11 -10.50 6.31
C LEU A 175 -14.66 -11.45 7.42
N LEU A 176 -13.52 -12.13 7.24
CA LEU A 176 -13.06 -13.21 8.11
C LEU A 176 -11.83 -12.83 8.94
N GLY A 177 -11.16 -11.73 8.60
CA GLY A 177 -9.91 -11.33 9.24
C GLY A 177 -9.62 -9.85 8.98
N ASP A 178 -8.37 -9.57 8.56
CA ASP A 178 -7.82 -8.23 8.36
C ASP A 178 -7.97 -7.36 9.62
N VAL A 179 -7.80 -7.96 10.80
CA VAL A 179 -7.97 -7.28 12.08
C VAL A 179 -6.92 -6.18 12.21
N GLY A 180 -7.40 -4.97 12.52
CA GLY A 180 -6.53 -3.78 12.61
C GLY A 180 -6.33 -3.04 11.28
N SER A 181 -6.89 -3.53 10.17
CA SER A 181 -6.93 -2.78 8.92
C SER A 181 -7.82 -1.54 9.02
N ALA A 182 -7.67 -0.60 8.07
CA ALA A 182 -8.54 0.55 7.97
C ALA A 182 -10.01 0.13 7.78
N VAL A 183 -10.27 -0.92 7.00
CA VAL A 183 -11.63 -1.47 6.81
C VAL A 183 -12.18 -2.03 8.12
N TRP A 184 -11.38 -2.76 8.87
CA TRP A 184 -11.78 -3.29 10.17
C TRP A 184 -12.09 -2.17 11.18
N LEU A 185 -11.19 -1.17 11.28
CA LEU A 185 -11.37 0.00 12.15
C LEU A 185 -12.65 0.77 11.80
N GLY A 186 -12.87 1.05 10.52
CA GLY A 186 -14.06 1.75 10.06
C GLY A 186 -15.35 0.98 10.34
N ARG A 187 -15.33 -0.34 10.13
CA ARG A 187 -16.46 -1.20 10.46
C ARG A 187 -16.77 -1.19 11.96
N ARG A 188 -15.74 -1.34 12.82
CA ARG A 188 -15.93 -1.30 14.30
C ARG A 188 -16.43 0.05 14.76
N THR A 189 -15.99 1.14 14.13
CA THR A 189 -16.50 2.49 14.40
C THR A 189 -18.00 2.58 14.10
N LEU A 190 -18.43 2.14 12.92
CA LEU A 190 -19.84 2.18 12.54
C LEU A 190 -20.71 1.22 13.38
N GLU A 191 -20.20 0.03 13.72
CA GLU A 191 -20.88 -0.91 14.63
C GLU A 191 -21.11 -0.28 16.01
N ALA A 192 -20.13 0.47 16.54
CA ALA A 192 -20.25 1.18 17.81
C ALA A 192 -21.31 2.30 17.74
N VAL A 193 -21.31 3.07 16.67
CA VAL A 193 -22.32 4.13 16.44
C VAL A 193 -23.72 3.53 16.31
N ALA A 194 -23.88 2.46 15.54
CA ALA A 194 -25.16 1.77 15.42
C ALA A 194 -25.64 1.21 16.76
N ALA A 195 -24.75 0.71 17.59
CA ALA A 195 -25.09 0.22 18.93
C ALA A 195 -25.51 1.34 19.90
N ASP A 196 -24.88 2.52 19.80
CA ASP A 196 -25.25 3.71 20.56
C ASP A 196 -26.66 4.21 20.16
N LEU A 197 -26.89 4.37 18.85
CA LEU A 197 -28.17 4.86 18.33
C LEU A 197 -29.35 3.91 18.65
N ASP A 198 -29.09 2.61 18.71
CA ASP A 198 -30.09 1.60 19.06
C ASP A 198 -30.21 1.36 20.59
N ALA A 199 -29.43 2.05 21.42
CA ALA A 199 -29.33 1.79 22.85
C ALA A 199 -28.95 0.31 23.17
N ARG A 200 -28.25 -0.37 22.26
CA ARG A 200 -27.73 -1.73 22.43
C ARG A 200 -26.31 -1.75 23.05
N GLY A 201 -25.66 -0.59 23.10
CA GLY A 201 -24.33 -0.39 23.59
C GLY A 201 -24.19 0.91 24.37
N PRO A 202 -22.99 1.19 24.89
CA PRO A 202 -22.72 2.44 25.59
C PRO A 202 -22.79 3.63 24.63
N ARG A 203 -23.09 4.80 25.16
CA ARG A 203 -22.96 6.06 24.44
C ARG A 203 -21.48 6.30 24.11
N THR A 204 -21.23 6.87 22.92
CA THR A 204 -19.88 7.11 22.43
C THR A 204 -19.79 8.42 21.64
N LEU A 205 -18.67 9.14 21.78
CA LEU A 205 -18.35 10.33 20.98
C LEU A 205 -18.14 10.01 19.49
N LEU A 206 -17.97 8.74 19.15
CA LEU A 206 -17.90 8.31 17.73
C LEU A 206 -19.18 8.64 16.96
N THR A 207 -20.33 8.77 17.65
CA THR A 207 -21.60 9.14 17.01
C THR A 207 -21.53 10.55 16.42
N GLU A 208 -20.96 11.51 17.16
CA GLU A 208 -20.73 12.87 16.67
C GLU A 208 -19.68 12.90 15.55
N GLU A 209 -18.58 12.14 15.70
CA GLU A 209 -17.51 12.09 14.70
C GLU A 209 -18.00 11.51 13.37
N VAL A 210 -18.77 10.42 13.39
CA VAL A 210 -19.36 9.82 12.18
C VAL A 210 -20.41 10.78 11.59
N GLY A 211 -21.24 11.40 12.42
CA GLY A 211 -22.19 12.43 11.97
C GLY A 211 -21.48 13.56 11.24
N ALA A 212 -20.43 14.13 11.83
CA ALA A 212 -19.62 15.17 11.20
C ALA A 212 -18.98 14.72 9.87
N ALA A 213 -18.44 13.47 9.81
CA ALA A 213 -17.85 12.92 8.60
C ALA A 213 -18.87 12.69 7.46
N LEU A 214 -20.14 12.56 7.78
CA LEU A 214 -21.27 12.38 6.84
C LEU A 214 -22.09 13.66 6.62
N GLY A 215 -21.80 14.75 7.35
CA GLY A 215 -22.61 15.97 7.32
C GLY A 215 -23.98 15.81 7.97
N LEU A 216 -24.11 14.94 8.99
CA LEU A 216 -25.35 14.59 9.67
C LEU A 216 -25.34 15.01 11.14
N ASP A 217 -26.53 15.28 11.69
CA ASP A 217 -26.75 15.32 13.13
C ASP A 217 -27.34 13.97 13.59
N LEU A 218 -26.46 13.10 14.05
CA LEU A 218 -26.84 11.77 14.55
C LEU A 218 -27.17 11.75 16.05
N ARG A 219 -27.03 12.89 16.74
CA ARG A 219 -27.25 12.94 18.17
C ARG A 219 -28.63 13.50 18.53
N GLU A 220 -28.96 14.65 17.99
CA GLU A 220 -30.19 15.38 18.33
C GLU A 220 -31.26 15.26 17.25
N GLY A 221 -30.89 14.84 16.04
CA GLY A 221 -31.83 14.71 14.93
C GLY A 221 -32.36 16.04 14.42
N LEU A 222 -31.57 17.12 14.54
CA LEU A 222 -31.98 18.46 14.18
C LEU A 222 -31.85 18.74 12.69
N ARG A 223 -32.86 19.38 12.10
CA ARG A 223 -32.81 19.86 10.72
C ARG A 223 -31.92 21.09 10.60
N PRO A 224 -31.17 21.29 9.46
CA PRO A 224 -31.25 20.52 8.21
C PRO A 224 -30.38 19.24 8.21
N LEU A 225 -29.56 19.00 9.25
CA LEU A 225 -28.57 17.90 9.29
C LEU A 225 -29.20 16.53 9.62
N SER A 226 -30.47 16.48 9.96
CA SER A 226 -31.27 15.25 10.07
C SER A 226 -32.49 15.31 9.13
N PRO A 227 -32.32 14.89 7.86
CA PRO A 227 -33.36 15.00 6.85
C PRO A 227 -34.67 14.27 7.21
N THR A 228 -34.56 13.11 7.90
CA THR A 228 -35.73 12.32 8.29
C THR A 228 -36.24 12.63 9.70
N GLY A 229 -35.42 13.24 10.55
CA GLY A 229 -35.68 13.43 11.98
C GLY A 229 -35.43 12.16 12.80
N ASP A 230 -34.95 11.08 12.16
CA ASP A 230 -34.51 9.83 12.81
C ASP A 230 -33.05 9.60 12.48
N PRO A 231 -32.10 9.79 13.41
CA PRO A 231 -30.66 9.61 13.19
C PRO A 231 -30.26 8.23 12.65
N ARG A 232 -31.03 7.19 12.98
CA ARG A 232 -30.75 5.83 12.49
C ARG A 232 -31.04 5.70 11.00
N GLN A 233 -32.17 6.25 10.56
CA GLN A 233 -32.54 6.27 9.14
C GLN A 233 -31.59 7.15 8.33
N ASP A 234 -31.17 8.28 8.90
CA ASP A 234 -30.23 9.18 8.27
C ASP A 234 -28.86 8.52 8.09
N LEU A 235 -28.37 7.78 9.13
CA LEU A 235 -27.14 7.02 9.02
C LEU A 235 -27.21 5.95 7.92
N ILE A 236 -28.29 5.14 7.88
CA ILE A 236 -28.47 4.08 6.87
C ILE A 236 -28.42 4.69 5.47
N ARG A 237 -29.18 5.73 5.20
CA ARG A 237 -29.22 6.40 3.90
C ARG A 237 -27.86 6.95 3.49
N ALA A 238 -27.15 7.61 4.39
CA ALA A 238 -25.83 8.14 4.09
C ALA A 238 -24.81 7.04 3.82
N LEU A 239 -24.88 5.90 4.51
CA LEU A 239 -24.02 4.76 4.22
C LEU A 239 -24.31 4.15 2.85
N ASP A 240 -25.59 4.02 2.45
CA ASP A 240 -25.96 3.55 1.11
C ASP A 240 -25.44 4.47 0.00
N GLU A 241 -25.42 5.79 0.25
CA GLU A 241 -24.90 6.78 -0.69
C GLU A 241 -23.36 6.80 -0.75
N HIS A 242 -22.67 6.58 0.37
CA HIS A 242 -21.23 6.75 0.50
C HIS A 242 -20.42 5.44 0.42
N LEU A 243 -21.08 4.29 0.57
CA LEU A 243 -20.48 2.97 0.51
C LEU A 243 -20.98 2.21 -0.73
N PRO A 244 -20.29 2.32 -1.88
CA PRO A 244 -20.69 1.59 -3.08
C PRO A 244 -20.79 0.09 -2.81
N ALA A 245 -21.82 -0.54 -3.35
CA ALA A 245 -22.03 -1.97 -3.20
C ALA A 245 -20.79 -2.76 -3.64
N GLY A 246 -20.32 -3.65 -2.78
CA GLY A 246 -19.15 -4.49 -3.06
C GLY A 246 -17.78 -3.79 -2.88
N ALA A 247 -17.75 -2.57 -2.36
CA ALA A 247 -16.50 -1.82 -2.12
C ALA A 247 -16.20 -1.65 -0.61
N PRO A 248 -15.86 -2.72 0.14
CA PRO A 248 -15.59 -2.63 1.59
C PRO A 248 -14.46 -1.65 1.93
N ALA A 249 -13.54 -1.38 1.00
CA ALA A 249 -12.47 -0.41 1.17
C ALA A 249 -12.97 1.00 1.57
N ALA A 250 -14.19 1.37 1.16
CA ALA A 250 -14.81 2.65 1.51
C ALA A 250 -15.06 2.80 3.03
N LEU A 251 -15.19 1.70 3.78
CA LEU A 251 -15.26 1.73 5.25
C LEU A 251 -14.01 2.35 5.88
N GLY A 252 -12.86 2.24 5.22
CA GLY A 252 -11.58 2.78 5.71
C GLY A 252 -11.60 4.29 5.95
N ARG A 253 -12.56 5.04 5.37
CA ARG A 253 -12.71 6.49 5.65
C ARG A 253 -13.03 6.80 7.12
N PHE A 254 -13.63 5.86 7.85
CA PHE A 254 -13.97 6.01 9.27
C PHE A 254 -12.86 5.50 10.20
N ALA A 255 -11.80 4.89 9.67
CA ALA A 255 -10.69 4.35 10.46
C ALA A 255 -9.96 5.38 11.35
N PRO A 256 -9.79 6.67 10.95
CA PRO A 256 -9.12 7.66 11.79
C PRO A 256 -9.97 8.14 12.97
N LEU A 257 -11.29 7.93 12.97
CA LEU A 257 -12.19 8.55 13.94
C LEU A 257 -11.94 8.12 15.40
N PRO A 258 -11.66 6.84 15.73
CA PRO A 258 -11.35 6.46 17.10
C PRO A 258 -10.14 7.21 17.68
N ALA A 259 -9.15 7.54 16.86
CA ALA A 259 -7.95 8.27 17.32
C ALA A 259 -8.25 9.74 17.65
N ARG A 260 -9.35 10.33 17.13
CA ARG A 260 -9.74 11.72 17.41
C ARG A 260 -10.39 11.88 18.78
N VAL A 261 -11.04 10.83 19.28
CA VAL A 261 -11.79 10.83 20.54
C VAL A 261 -11.30 9.72 21.48
N ARG A 262 -9.98 9.58 21.61
CA ARG A 262 -9.35 8.51 22.42
C ARG A 262 -9.62 8.58 23.93
N GLU A 263 -10.19 9.66 24.43
CA GLU A 263 -10.74 9.76 25.79
C GLU A 263 -12.05 8.97 25.94
N ASP A 264 -12.77 8.73 24.85
CA ASP A 264 -13.98 7.91 24.83
C ASP A 264 -13.64 6.43 25.08
N PRO A 265 -14.30 5.76 26.04
CA PRO A 265 -13.99 4.37 26.37
C PRO A 265 -14.19 3.38 25.22
N VAL A 266 -15.17 3.63 24.33
CA VAL A 266 -15.48 2.76 23.19
C VAL A 266 -14.39 2.92 22.13
N ALA A 267 -14.02 4.15 21.79
CA ALA A 267 -12.94 4.45 20.86
C ALA A 267 -11.61 3.86 21.34
N ARG A 268 -11.30 4.04 22.64
CA ARG A 268 -10.10 3.46 23.25
C ARG A 268 -10.09 1.93 23.19
N GLY A 269 -11.25 1.28 23.40
CA GLY A 269 -11.40 -0.17 23.27
C GLY A 269 -11.13 -0.66 21.83
N ILE A 270 -11.57 0.08 20.81
CA ILE A 270 -11.30 -0.25 19.40
C ILE A 270 -9.80 -0.15 19.10
N LEU A 271 -9.13 0.91 19.56
CA LEU A 271 -7.68 1.10 19.36
C LEU A 271 -6.88 0.03 20.09
N ALA A 272 -7.23 -0.29 21.35
CA ALA A 272 -6.57 -1.31 22.13
C ALA A 272 -6.66 -2.70 21.48
N ALA A 273 -7.83 -3.04 20.92
CA ALA A 273 -8.02 -4.33 20.25
C ALA A 273 -7.09 -4.51 19.03
N VAL A 274 -6.80 -3.43 18.29
CA VAL A 274 -5.82 -3.46 17.19
C VAL A 274 -4.42 -3.69 17.73
N ILE A 275 -4.02 -2.94 18.74
CA ILE A 275 -2.68 -3.01 19.34
C ILE A 275 -2.43 -4.43 19.91
N GLU A 276 -3.36 -4.97 20.68
CA GLU A 276 -3.31 -6.34 21.19
C GLU A 276 -3.16 -7.36 20.05
N HIS A 277 -4.02 -7.27 19.03
CA HIS A 277 -3.97 -8.21 17.90
C HIS A 277 -2.63 -8.20 17.18
N VAL A 278 -2.08 -7.01 16.92
CA VAL A 278 -0.76 -6.86 16.28
C VAL A 278 0.34 -7.50 17.14
N LEU A 279 0.36 -7.21 18.44
CA LEU A 279 1.38 -7.74 19.35
C LEU A 279 1.28 -9.26 19.51
N ASP A 280 0.07 -9.80 19.62
CA ASP A 280 -0.20 -11.24 19.70
C ASP A 280 0.21 -11.96 18.40
N THR A 281 -0.06 -11.33 17.26
CA THR A 281 0.32 -11.86 15.95
C THR A 281 1.84 -11.92 15.78
N VAL A 282 2.55 -10.86 16.18
CA VAL A 282 4.02 -10.83 16.19
C VAL A 282 4.57 -11.90 17.13
N GLN A 283 4.05 -12.01 18.35
CA GLN A 283 4.47 -13.03 19.32
C GLN A 283 4.24 -14.45 18.82
N ALA A 284 3.14 -14.69 18.11
CA ALA A 284 2.81 -16.00 17.58
C ALA A 284 3.68 -16.42 16.38
N LEU A 285 4.16 -15.45 15.58
CA LEU A 285 5.07 -15.71 14.45
C LEU A 285 6.53 -15.85 14.89
N ASP A 286 6.91 -15.22 16.00
CA ASP A 286 8.26 -15.28 16.56
C ASP A 286 8.20 -15.32 18.11
N PRO A 287 7.93 -16.51 18.69
CA PRO A 287 7.81 -16.68 20.15
C PRO A 287 9.08 -16.33 20.92
N GLU A 288 10.25 -16.48 20.29
CA GLU A 288 11.57 -16.22 20.92
C GLU A 288 11.92 -14.72 20.92
N ALA A 289 11.15 -13.90 20.23
CA ALA A 289 11.32 -12.46 20.15
C ALA A 289 12.69 -11.99 19.62
N VAL A 290 13.26 -12.72 18.65
CA VAL A 290 14.61 -12.47 18.12
C VAL A 290 14.62 -11.78 16.76
N LEU A 291 13.51 -11.83 16.01
CA LEU A 291 13.44 -11.28 14.66
C LEU A 291 13.12 -9.79 14.67
N PRO A 292 13.71 -9.00 13.74
CA PRO A 292 13.30 -7.64 13.49
C PRO A 292 11.88 -7.59 12.90
N VAL A 293 11.18 -6.47 13.12
CA VAL A 293 9.80 -6.26 12.67
C VAL A 293 9.76 -5.08 11.72
N VAL A 294 9.24 -5.31 10.51
CA VAL A 294 8.91 -4.28 9.54
C VAL A 294 7.43 -3.94 9.69
N LEU A 295 7.13 -2.67 9.98
CA LEU A 295 5.77 -2.14 10.02
C LEU A 295 5.43 -1.48 8.70
N ALA A 296 4.35 -1.91 8.05
CA ALA A 296 3.90 -1.39 6.76
C ALA A 296 2.41 -1.05 6.77
N GLY A 297 1.99 -0.27 5.76
CA GLY A 297 0.61 0.19 5.63
C GLY A 297 0.26 1.38 6.53
N SER A 298 -0.68 2.20 6.05
CA SER A 298 -0.99 3.53 6.63
C SER A 298 -1.44 3.52 8.09
N VAL A 299 -2.01 2.43 8.59
CA VAL A 299 -2.44 2.31 9.99
C VAL A 299 -1.22 2.15 10.92
N LEU A 300 -0.19 1.41 10.49
CA LEU A 300 1.00 1.14 11.29
C LEU A 300 2.16 2.10 11.02
N THR A 301 2.16 2.82 9.89
CA THR A 301 3.24 3.76 9.54
C THR A 301 2.81 5.22 9.64
N GLY A 302 1.51 5.49 9.67
CA GLY A 302 0.97 6.85 9.87
C GLY A 302 1.07 7.28 11.34
N PRO A 303 1.22 8.59 11.61
CA PRO A 303 1.27 9.11 12.98
C PRO A 303 -0.05 8.85 13.70
N GLY A 304 0.01 8.37 14.94
CA GLY A 304 -1.15 8.16 15.77
C GLY A 304 -1.00 7.06 16.82
N PRO A 305 -2.03 6.88 17.68
CA PRO A 305 -1.92 6.05 18.88
C PRO A 305 -1.59 4.58 18.60
N ILE A 306 -2.04 4.02 17.46
CA ILE A 306 -1.73 2.62 17.11
C ILE A 306 -0.24 2.49 16.76
N HIS A 307 0.28 3.36 15.89
CA HIS A 307 1.70 3.38 15.53
C HIS A 307 2.59 3.54 16.77
N ASP A 308 2.28 4.54 17.59
CA ASP A 308 3.09 4.92 18.74
C ASP A 308 3.16 3.77 19.76
N GLU A 309 2.01 3.19 20.11
CA GLU A 309 1.91 2.13 21.12
C GLU A 309 2.49 0.80 20.63
N VAL A 310 2.22 0.40 19.37
CA VAL A 310 2.80 -0.80 18.77
C VAL A 310 4.32 -0.68 18.71
N THR A 311 4.83 0.44 18.25
CA THR A 311 6.28 0.67 18.14
C THR A 311 6.94 0.63 19.52
N ALA A 312 6.38 1.36 20.50
CA ALA A 312 6.90 1.37 21.87
C ALA A 312 6.88 -0.03 22.49
N SER A 313 5.76 -0.76 22.39
CA SER A 313 5.62 -2.10 22.94
C SER A 313 6.58 -3.13 22.34
N LEU A 314 6.89 -3.02 21.04
CA LEU A 314 7.87 -3.87 20.37
C LEU A 314 9.29 -3.53 20.80
N GLN A 315 9.62 -2.24 20.91
CA GLN A 315 10.94 -1.77 21.37
C GLN A 315 11.20 -2.13 22.85
N ASP A 316 10.20 -2.04 23.72
CA ASP A 316 10.29 -2.47 25.11
C ASP A 316 10.62 -3.96 25.23
N ARG A 317 10.16 -4.76 24.27
CA ARG A 317 10.53 -6.18 24.12
C ARG A 317 11.85 -6.39 23.40
N ARG A 318 12.66 -5.32 23.23
CA ARG A 318 13.97 -5.30 22.56
C ARG A 318 13.96 -5.72 21.09
N ARG A 319 12.83 -5.59 20.40
CA ARG A 319 12.74 -5.83 18.97
C ARG A 319 13.22 -4.62 18.19
N SER A 320 13.99 -4.86 17.14
CA SER A 320 14.25 -3.85 16.12
C SER A 320 12.98 -3.64 15.31
N VAL A 321 12.55 -2.37 15.17
CA VAL A 321 11.36 -1.98 14.41
C VAL A 321 11.78 -1.04 13.29
N SER A 322 11.39 -1.35 12.06
CA SER A 322 11.66 -0.53 10.87
C SER A 322 10.37 -0.20 10.16
N PRO A 323 10.09 1.07 9.82
CA PRO A 323 8.91 1.42 9.03
C PRO A 323 9.18 1.19 7.53
N ALA A 324 8.15 0.68 6.83
CA ALA A 324 8.10 0.59 5.38
C ALA A 324 6.80 1.27 4.88
N PRO A 325 6.81 2.58 4.65
CA PRO A 325 5.62 3.32 4.20
C PRO A 325 5.06 2.83 2.87
N ASP A 326 5.93 2.27 2.02
CA ASP A 326 5.58 1.63 0.75
C ASP A 326 6.61 0.57 0.35
N GLY A 327 6.31 -0.18 -0.72
CA GLY A 327 7.14 -1.24 -1.26
C GLY A 327 8.21 -0.77 -2.27
N LEU A 328 8.31 0.53 -2.58
CA LEU A 328 9.22 1.02 -3.62
C LEU A 328 10.71 0.77 -3.35
N PRO A 329 11.26 1.02 -2.14
CA PRO A 329 12.66 0.73 -1.87
C PRO A 329 13.00 -0.75 -2.08
N GLY A 330 12.12 -1.67 -1.65
CA GLY A 330 12.31 -3.10 -1.86
C GLY A 330 12.18 -3.51 -3.33
N ALA A 331 11.23 -2.96 -4.05
CA ALA A 331 11.11 -3.17 -5.49
C ALA A 331 12.33 -2.64 -6.24
N LEU A 332 12.87 -1.48 -5.86
CA LEU A 332 14.08 -0.91 -6.46
C LEU A 332 15.32 -1.77 -6.18
N LEU A 333 15.45 -2.32 -4.98
CA LEU A 333 16.48 -3.29 -4.65
C LEU A 333 16.41 -4.49 -5.58
N LEU A 334 15.24 -5.11 -5.74
CA LEU A 334 15.03 -6.26 -6.62
C LEU A 334 15.29 -5.95 -8.10
N ALA A 335 14.92 -4.75 -8.58
CA ALA A 335 15.21 -4.32 -9.94
C ALA A 335 16.71 -4.21 -10.19
N ARG A 336 17.48 -3.66 -9.26
CA ARG A 336 18.94 -3.55 -9.35
C ARG A 336 19.64 -4.92 -9.31
N GLU A 337 19.18 -5.81 -8.43
CA GLU A 337 19.70 -7.17 -8.36
C GLU A 337 19.43 -7.95 -9.67
N LEU A 338 18.24 -7.78 -10.27
CA LEU A 338 17.89 -8.38 -11.56
C LEU A 338 18.80 -7.83 -12.67
N ALA A 339 19.00 -6.52 -12.74
CA ALA A 339 19.88 -5.89 -13.71
C ALA A 339 21.32 -6.41 -13.58
N GLY A 340 21.83 -6.56 -12.37
CA GLY A 340 23.14 -7.14 -12.12
C GLY A 340 23.28 -8.59 -12.60
N ARG A 341 22.25 -9.41 -12.41
CA ARG A 341 22.23 -10.81 -12.91
C ARG A 341 22.16 -10.93 -14.43
N ILE A 342 21.51 -9.97 -15.11
CA ILE A 342 21.40 -9.96 -16.57
C ILE A 342 22.71 -9.48 -17.23
N ALA A 343 23.46 -8.61 -16.55
CA ALA A 343 24.69 -8.03 -17.07
C ALA A 343 25.93 -8.94 -16.89
N GLY A 344 25.91 -9.90 -15.95
CA GLY A 344 26.99 -10.86 -15.68
C GLY A 344 26.75 -12.19 -16.34
#